data_02e94da31fa127f65b48e6fe8840dd53
#
_entry.id   02e94da31fa127f65b48e6fe8840dd53
#
_cell.length_a   1.000
_cell.length_b   1.000
_cell.length_c   1.000
_cell.angle_alpha   90.00
_cell.angle_beta   90.00
_cell.angle_gamma   90.00
#
_symmetry.space_group_name_H-M   'P 1'
#
loop_
_entity.id
_entity.type
_entity.pdbx_description
1 polymer ?
#
loop_
_entity_poly.entity_id
_entity_poly.type
_entity_poly.pdbx_seq_one_letter_code
_entity_poly.pdbx_strand_id
1 'polypeptide(L)'
;MLLISFLTALSFAGCSDDDNIEYVNPGSKLKTDVVITDGQNLNDDYTNIANWGNRFKWNLANVHDPSVVLADDGYYYMYQTDASYGNAHVGEGQARGHFYCRRSKDLVNWEFMGPTMHGVPTWMKAKLNEIRKAMGLGTSTTDFRNQNQFGYWAPCVRRISKNLYRMYYVVTLPGTINGAGTWSERCFIGLMETKNPADIDSWVDKGFVVTNYSDLELNYKVSATDYAHCYFKYNAIDPSLIINEKGEHWLIYGSWHSGFAAMQLDPSTGKPLHALGNPWGKENEASYGKFIYTRQLGNRWQASEAPEVVYHDGYYYLFIAYDELSVAYNTRVVRSKNIDGPYYDITGKDVTNHGGDAYPILTHPYKFGNHHGWVGISHCAVFNDGKGNWYYASQQRFPENYKGNANSNALMLGGVRSIIWTSDGWPLVLPERYAGITQKAITETELLGDWQHINLAYHYKKQDASVAMTLGNDHKVKSGWKAGKAWTFDASKNVLTIDNERFYLRRELDWEANPRKETIVYVGLSKDGKTTYWGKKV
;
A
#
# COMPACT_ATOMS: atom_id res chain seq x y z
N MET A 1 -44.99 28.92 20.83
CA MET A 1 -44.75 28.26 19.55
C MET A 1 -43.24 27.98 19.48
N LEU A 2 -42.84 26.81 20.04
CA LEU A 2 -41.42 26.39 20.10
C LEU A 2 -41.09 25.74 18.78
N LEU A 3 -40.12 26.29 18.05
CA LEU A 3 -39.47 25.61 16.93
C LEU A 3 -38.44 24.63 17.54
N ILE A 4 -38.73 23.35 17.43
CA ILE A 4 -37.76 22.28 17.68
C ILE A 4 -37.01 22.08 16.35
N SER A 5 -35.78 22.59 16.28
CA SER A 5 -34.87 22.23 15.22
C SER A 5 -34.35 20.82 15.48
N PHE A 6 -34.78 19.87 14.67
CA PHE A 6 -34.14 18.57 14.58
C PHE A 6 -32.75 18.75 13.95
N LEU A 7 -31.71 18.77 14.78
CA LEU A 7 -30.39 18.45 14.32
C LEU A 7 -30.35 16.92 14.07
N THR A 8 -30.51 16.52 12.83
CA THR A 8 -30.11 15.19 12.41
C THR A 8 -28.58 15.15 12.45
N ALA A 9 -28.05 14.59 13.52
CA ALA A 9 -26.65 14.17 13.52
C ALA A 9 -26.52 13.07 12.46
N LEU A 10 -26.01 13.44 11.27
CA LEU A 10 -25.47 12.47 10.33
C LEU A 10 -24.23 11.87 11.01
N SER A 11 -24.36 10.68 11.55
CA SER A 11 -23.22 9.87 11.95
C SER A 11 -22.47 9.50 10.68
N PHE A 12 -21.38 10.20 10.42
CA PHE A 12 -20.43 9.85 9.38
C PHE A 12 -19.66 8.61 9.85
N ALA A 13 -20.15 7.43 9.54
CA ALA A 13 -19.37 6.22 9.63
C ALA A 13 -18.41 6.22 8.41
N GLY A 14 -17.31 6.92 8.56
CA GLY A 14 -16.21 6.91 7.59
C GLY A 14 -15.13 5.91 7.99
N CYS A 15 -13.99 5.98 7.37
CA CYS A 15 -12.80 5.21 7.77
C CYS A 15 -12.34 5.47 9.21
N SER A 16 -12.98 6.38 9.92
CA SER A 16 -12.78 6.70 11.33
C SER A 16 -13.34 5.67 12.31
N ASP A 17 -14.09 4.66 11.84
CA ASP A 17 -14.50 3.53 12.70
C ASP A 17 -13.30 2.75 13.24
N ASP A 18 -12.08 3.08 12.73
CA ASP A 18 -10.82 2.51 13.17
C ASP A 18 -10.39 3.05 14.54
N ASP A 19 -10.89 4.19 14.95
CA ASP A 19 -10.45 4.91 16.16
C ASP A 19 -10.86 4.21 17.47
N ASN A 20 -11.82 3.28 17.40
CA ASN A 20 -12.27 2.48 18.54
C ASN A 20 -11.78 1.04 18.51
N ILE A 21 -10.84 0.71 17.62
CA ILE A 21 -10.31 -0.64 17.54
C ILE A 21 -9.20 -0.79 18.59
N GLU A 22 -9.49 -1.62 19.59
CA GLU A 22 -8.48 -1.99 20.58
C GLU A 22 -7.33 -2.75 19.93
N TYR A 23 -6.10 -2.45 20.37
CA TYR A 23 -4.93 -3.22 20.01
C TYR A 23 -5.13 -4.69 20.38
N VAL A 24 -5.08 -5.55 19.38
CA VAL A 24 -5.18 -7.00 19.58
C VAL A 24 -3.78 -7.57 19.81
N ASN A 25 -3.53 -8.04 21.01
CA ASN A 25 -2.31 -8.78 21.31
C ASN A 25 -2.24 -9.99 20.37
N PRO A 26 -1.09 -10.27 19.69
CA PRO A 26 -0.92 -11.41 18.80
C PRO A 26 -1.30 -12.77 19.42
N GLY A 27 -1.24 -12.87 20.74
CA GLY A 27 -1.69 -14.06 21.47
C GLY A 27 -3.14 -14.03 21.93
N SER A 28 -3.82 -12.91 21.76
CA SER A 28 -5.24 -12.85 22.09
C SER A 28 -6.05 -13.57 21.02
N LYS A 29 -7.28 -13.92 21.36
CA LYS A 29 -8.18 -14.74 20.54
C LYS A 29 -8.52 -14.03 19.21
N LEU A 30 -7.62 -14.09 18.25
CA LEU A 30 -7.90 -13.68 16.89
C LEU A 30 -8.98 -14.61 16.34
N LYS A 31 -10.09 -14.05 15.93
CA LYS A 31 -11.15 -14.81 15.27
C LYS A 31 -10.79 -14.89 13.80
N THR A 32 -10.26 -16.01 13.37
CA THR A 32 -10.19 -16.31 11.95
C THR A 32 -11.28 -17.34 11.66
N ASP A 33 -12.06 -17.08 10.65
CA ASP A 33 -13.12 -17.99 10.19
C ASP A 33 -12.58 -19.00 9.16
N VAL A 34 -11.30 -18.88 8.79
CA VAL A 34 -10.66 -19.73 7.80
C VAL A 34 -9.81 -20.76 8.50
N VAL A 35 -10.14 -22.02 8.27
CA VAL A 35 -9.32 -23.17 8.67
C VAL A 35 -8.68 -23.71 7.39
N ILE A 36 -7.36 -23.60 7.28
CA ILE A 36 -6.61 -24.20 6.18
C ILE A 36 -6.38 -25.66 6.54
N THR A 37 -6.97 -26.54 5.76
CA THR A 37 -6.77 -27.99 5.87
C THR A 37 -5.80 -28.47 4.80
N ASP A 38 -5.15 -29.61 5.07
CA ASP A 38 -4.31 -30.27 4.09
C ASP A 38 -5.09 -30.49 2.78
N GLY A 39 -4.49 -30.13 1.66
CA GLY A 39 -5.09 -30.26 0.34
C GLY A 39 -5.99 -29.09 -0.10
N GLN A 40 -6.16 -28.06 0.74
CA GLN A 40 -6.84 -26.85 0.28
C GLN A 40 -6.02 -26.18 -0.83
N ASN A 41 -6.62 -26.09 -2.01
CA ASN A 41 -6.00 -25.42 -3.15
C ASN A 41 -6.11 -23.90 -2.96
N LEU A 42 -5.03 -23.27 -2.55
CA LEU A 42 -4.93 -21.83 -2.41
C LEU A 42 -4.61 -21.13 -3.75
N ASN A 43 -4.66 -21.87 -4.85
CA ASN A 43 -4.44 -21.38 -6.20
C ASN A 43 -3.09 -20.64 -6.39
N ASP A 44 -2.07 -21.13 -5.71
CA ASP A 44 -0.71 -20.60 -5.69
C ASP A 44 0.29 -21.51 -6.42
N ASP A 45 -0.15 -22.26 -7.42
CA ASP A 45 0.74 -23.08 -8.23
C ASP A 45 1.47 -22.22 -9.26
N TYR A 46 2.74 -21.93 -8.99
CA TYR A 46 3.63 -21.19 -9.88
C TYR A 46 4.51 -22.07 -10.77
N THR A 47 4.16 -23.36 -10.94
CA THR A 47 4.96 -24.30 -11.75
C THR A 47 5.10 -23.85 -13.19
N ASN A 48 4.10 -23.18 -13.73
CA ASN A 48 4.05 -22.69 -15.11
C ASN A 48 4.36 -21.18 -15.21
N ILE A 49 5.21 -20.65 -14.36
CA ILE A 49 5.53 -19.23 -14.31
C ILE A 49 6.06 -18.66 -15.64
N ALA A 50 6.69 -19.49 -16.48
CA ALA A 50 7.15 -19.08 -17.82
C ALA A 50 5.98 -18.90 -18.81
N ASN A 51 4.81 -19.47 -18.53
CA ASN A 51 3.64 -19.34 -19.37
C ASN A 51 2.72 -18.23 -18.86
N TRP A 52 2.86 -17.06 -19.43
CA TRP A 52 2.07 -15.88 -19.10
C TRP A 52 0.55 -16.07 -19.22
N GLY A 53 0.10 -16.90 -20.15
CA GLY A 53 -1.31 -17.16 -20.37
C GLY A 53 -2.04 -17.86 -19.22
N ASN A 54 -1.32 -18.44 -18.27
CA ASN A 54 -1.90 -19.13 -17.12
C ASN A 54 -1.93 -18.30 -15.83
N ARG A 55 -1.25 -17.16 -15.80
CA ARG A 55 -1.09 -16.41 -14.54
C ARG A 55 -2.41 -15.83 -14.01
N PHE A 56 -3.41 -15.59 -14.84
CA PHE A 56 -4.74 -15.16 -14.40
C PHE A 56 -5.47 -16.20 -13.52
N LYS A 57 -5.02 -17.44 -13.56
CA LYS A 57 -5.52 -18.52 -12.70
C LYS A 57 -4.94 -18.48 -11.30
N TRP A 58 -3.87 -17.73 -11.07
CA TRP A 58 -3.27 -17.60 -9.74
C TRP A 58 -4.12 -16.71 -8.86
N ASN A 59 -4.24 -17.10 -7.61
CA ASN A 59 -4.84 -16.22 -6.60
C ASN A 59 -4.06 -14.92 -6.51
N LEU A 60 -4.73 -13.77 -6.54
CA LEU A 60 -4.13 -12.43 -6.57
C LEU A 60 -3.13 -12.20 -7.72
N ALA A 61 -3.29 -12.89 -8.84
CA ALA A 61 -2.48 -12.64 -10.03
C ALA A 61 -2.64 -11.20 -10.54
N ASN A 62 -1.58 -10.62 -11.05
CA ASN A 62 -1.55 -9.26 -11.61
C ASN A 62 -1.94 -8.14 -10.65
N VAL A 63 -1.91 -8.37 -9.36
CA VAL A 63 -2.16 -7.31 -8.38
C VAL A 63 -0.98 -6.37 -8.35
N HIS A 64 -1.25 -5.09 -8.60
CA HIS A 64 -0.30 -3.98 -8.61
C HIS A 64 -0.99 -2.79 -7.95
N ASP A 65 -0.31 -2.11 -7.01
CA ASP A 65 -0.83 -0.96 -6.26
C ASP A 65 -2.25 -1.23 -5.69
N PRO A 66 -2.39 -2.23 -4.81
CA PRO A 66 -3.71 -2.59 -4.31
C PRO A 66 -4.28 -1.52 -3.39
N SER A 67 -5.60 -1.35 -3.46
CA SER A 67 -6.39 -0.68 -2.43
C SER A 67 -7.47 -1.64 -1.93
N VAL A 68 -7.61 -1.78 -0.62
CA VAL A 68 -8.54 -2.73 -0.01
C VAL A 68 -9.54 -2.00 0.89
N VAL A 69 -10.81 -2.37 0.79
CA VAL A 69 -11.88 -1.86 1.65
C VAL A 69 -12.78 -3.00 2.13
N LEU A 70 -13.10 -3.01 3.42
CA LEU A 70 -14.16 -3.85 3.98
C LEU A 70 -15.50 -3.17 3.73
N ALA A 71 -16.40 -3.85 3.02
CA ALA A 71 -17.69 -3.31 2.65
C ALA A 71 -18.83 -3.75 3.60
N ASP A 72 -19.99 -3.08 3.46
CA ASP A 72 -21.17 -3.32 4.29
C ASP A 72 -21.75 -4.73 4.17
N ASP A 73 -21.44 -5.44 3.09
CA ASP A 73 -21.83 -6.83 2.84
C ASP A 73 -20.90 -7.86 3.51
N GLY A 74 -19.85 -7.38 4.19
CA GLY A 74 -18.85 -8.20 4.87
C GLY A 74 -17.80 -8.81 3.96
N TYR A 75 -17.71 -8.37 2.70
CA TYR A 75 -16.61 -8.70 1.82
C TYR A 75 -15.52 -7.62 1.86
N TYR A 76 -14.29 -8.05 1.72
CA TYR A 76 -13.16 -7.20 1.34
C TYR A 76 -13.13 -7.07 -0.18
N TYR A 77 -13.05 -5.86 -0.68
CA TYR A 77 -12.87 -5.57 -2.11
C TYR A 77 -11.48 -4.99 -2.32
N MET A 78 -10.75 -5.57 -3.26
CA MET A 78 -9.42 -5.12 -3.67
C MET A 78 -9.48 -4.56 -5.08
N TYR A 79 -9.02 -3.33 -5.26
CA TYR A 79 -8.88 -2.65 -6.54
C TYR A 79 -7.41 -2.43 -6.83
N GLN A 80 -7.03 -2.32 -8.10
CA GLN A 80 -5.63 -2.29 -8.50
C GLN A 80 -5.38 -1.42 -9.73
N THR A 81 -4.10 -1.03 -9.89
CA THR A 81 -3.54 -0.48 -11.13
C THR A 81 -3.75 -1.45 -12.30
N ASP A 82 -3.92 -0.91 -13.49
CA ASP A 82 -3.81 -1.68 -14.72
C ASP A 82 -2.36 -2.12 -14.90
N ALA A 83 -2.02 -3.27 -14.34
CA ALA A 83 -0.68 -3.83 -14.52
C ALA A 83 -0.40 -4.05 -16.00
N SER A 84 0.87 -3.90 -16.39
CA SER A 84 1.34 -4.02 -17.80
C SER A 84 0.81 -5.27 -18.52
N TYR A 85 0.45 -6.30 -17.76
CA TYR A 85 -0.13 -7.53 -18.26
C TYR A 85 -1.58 -7.75 -17.83
N GLY A 86 -2.20 -6.79 -17.14
CA GLY A 86 -3.56 -6.90 -16.63
C GLY A 86 -4.57 -7.07 -17.75
N ASN A 87 -4.66 -6.08 -18.63
CA ASN A 87 -5.58 -6.09 -19.75
C ASN A 87 -5.25 -7.16 -20.82
N ALA A 88 -3.99 -7.46 -21.04
CA ALA A 88 -3.57 -8.42 -22.04
C ALA A 88 -3.80 -9.88 -21.62
N HIS A 89 -4.01 -10.13 -20.33
CA HIS A 89 -4.06 -11.46 -19.74
C HIS A 89 -5.31 -11.74 -18.90
N VAL A 90 -6.34 -10.93 -19.03
CA VAL A 90 -7.69 -11.35 -18.61
C VAL A 90 -8.09 -12.57 -19.42
N GLY A 91 -8.77 -13.51 -18.79
CA GLY A 91 -9.20 -14.74 -19.44
C GLY A 91 -10.07 -14.46 -20.67
N GLU A 92 -10.12 -15.42 -21.58
CA GLU A 92 -11.01 -15.35 -22.75
C GLU A 92 -12.45 -15.13 -22.28
N GLY A 93 -13.13 -14.15 -22.89
CA GLY A 93 -14.50 -13.77 -22.51
C GLY A 93 -14.63 -12.79 -21.35
N GLN A 94 -13.53 -12.39 -20.70
CA GLN A 94 -13.57 -11.35 -19.66
C GLN A 94 -13.57 -9.95 -20.29
N ALA A 95 -14.35 -9.03 -19.69
CA ALA A 95 -14.40 -7.65 -20.14
C ALA A 95 -13.05 -6.95 -19.91
N ARG A 96 -12.59 -6.21 -20.91
CA ARG A 96 -11.45 -5.30 -20.77
C ARG A 96 -11.91 -3.99 -20.16
N GLY A 97 -11.04 -3.39 -19.36
CA GLY A 97 -11.29 -2.10 -18.73
C GLY A 97 -10.17 -1.77 -17.74
N HIS A 98 -10.48 -0.93 -16.77
CA HIS A 98 -9.50 -0.39 -15.83
C HIS A 98 -9.91 -0.61 -14.38
N PHE A 99 -8.95 -0.56 -13.46
CA PHE A 99 -9.14 -0.73 -12.03
C PHE A 99 -9.88 -2.03 -11.71
N TYR A 100 -9.23 -3.15 -12.00
CA TYR A 100 -9.79 -4.48 -11.75
C TYR A 100 -10.06 -4.71 -10.28
N CYS A 101 -11.23 -5.30 -10.03
CA CYS A 101 -11.74 -5.62 -8.71
C CYS A 101 -11.65 -7.12 -8.42
N ARG A 102 -11.30 -7.44 -7.19
CA ARG A 102 -11.46 -8.77 -6.57
C ARG A 102 -12.19 -8.62 -5.27
N ARG A 103 -12.82 -9.71 -4.80
CA ARG A 103 -13.42 -9.74 -3.45
C ARG A 103 -13.05 -11.01 -2.70
N SER A 104 -13.07 -10.91 -1.38
CA SER A 104 -12.81 -12.01 -0.46
C SER A 104 -13.62 -11.85 0.83
N LYS A 105 -13.97 -12.99 1.47
CA LYS A 105 -14.52 -12.99 2.84
C LYS A 105 -13.46 -13.26 3.90
N ASP A 106 -12.33 -13.79 3.50
CA ASP A 106 -11.34 -14.39 4.40
C ASP A 106 -9.91 -13.85 4.19
N LEU A 107 -9.71 -12.92 3.23
CA LEU A 107 -8.42 -12.35 2.82
C LEU A 107 -7.44 -13.40 2.24
N VAL A 108 -7.86 -14.64 2.09
CA VAL A 108 -7.06 -15.75 1.58
C VAL A 108 -7.51 -16.14 0.18
N ASN A 109 -8.81 -16.33 0.01
CA ASN A 109 -9.41 -16.74 -1.26
C ASN A 109 -10.09 -15.54 -1.92
N TRP A 110 -9.63 -15.18 -3.11
CA TRP A 110 -10.08 -14.00 -3.83
C TRP A 110 -10.78 -14.36 -5.14
N GLU A 111 -11.98 -13.86 -5.30
CA GLU A 111 -12.76 -13.96 -6.52
C GLU A 111 -12.48 -12.75 -7.42
N PHE A 112 -12.13 -13.00 -8.68
CA PHE A 112 -11.98 -11.94 -9.68
C PHE A 112 -13.34 -11.47 -10.16
N MET A 113 -13.61 -10.15 -10.04
CA MET A 113 -14.89 -9.54 -10.39
C MET A 113 -14.89 -8.88 -11.77
N GLY A 114 -13.78 -8.29 -12.17
CA GLY A 114 -13.65 -7.56 -13.45
C GLY A 114 -13.26 -6.09 -13.26
N PRO A 115 -13.29 -5.31 -14.36
CA PRO A 115 -12.95 -3.88 -14.34
C PRO A 115 -14.11 -3.04 -13.80
N THR A 116 -13.78 -1.92 -13.17
CA THR A 116 -14.76 -0.95 -12.66
C THR A 116 -14.90 0.31 -13.52
N MET A 117 -14.02 0.47 -14.51
CA MET A 117 -14.07 1.56 -15.49
C MET A 117 -13.90 0.98 -16.89
N HIS A 118 -14.78 1.35 -17.83
CA HIS A 118 -14.84 0.76 -19.17
C HIS A 118 -14.31 1.66 -20.29
N GLY A 119 -13.72 2.79 -19.97
CA GLY A 119 -13.18 3.69 -20.98
C GLY A 119 -12.54 4.95 -20.40
N VAL A 120 -12.13 5.83 -21.29
CA VAL A 120 -11.53 7.11 -20.92
C VAL A 120 -12.56 8.01 -20.24
N PRO A 121 -12.27 8.60 -19.07
CA PRO A 121 -13.16 9.56 -18.42
C PRO A 121 -13.53 10.72 -19.36
N THR A 122 -14.81 11.01 -19.48
CA THR A 122 -15.35 11.96 -20.48
C THR A 122 -14.85 13.40 -20.28
N TRP A 123 -14.52 13.78 -19.07
CA TRP A 123 -14.03 15.11 -18.70
C TRP A 123 -12.56 15.36 -19.07
N MET A 124 -11.75 14.30 -19.30
CA MET A 124 -10.29 14.41 -19.45
C MET A 124 -9.87 15.33 -20.60
N LYS A 125 -10.49 15.19 -21.78
CA LYS A 125 -10.15 16.00 -22.95
C LYS A 125 -10.39 17.48 -22.70
N ALA A 126 -11.52 17.83 -22.08
CA ALA A 126 -11.86 19.21 -21.76
C ALA A 126 -10.87 19.80 -20.75
N LYS A 127 -10.56 19.06 -19.68
CA LYS A 127 -9.61 19.50 -18.65
C LYS A 127 -8.19 19.64 -19.21
N LEU A 128 -7.72 18.69 -20.02
CA LEU A 128 -6.42 18.83 -20.68
C LEU A 128 -6.35 20.08 -21.56
N ASN A 129 -7.39 20.34 -22.37
CA ASN A 129 -7.42 21.51 -23.24
C ASN A 129 -7.49 22.83 -22.45
N GLU A 130 -8.18 22.88 -21.33
CA GLU A 130 -8.15 24.01 -20.39
C GLU A 130 -6.71 24.32 -19.94
N ILE A 131 -5.99 23.28 -19.50
CA ILE A 131 -4.59 23.39 -19.04
C ILE A 131 -3.68 23.83 -20.21
N ARG A 132 -3.80 23.21 -21.38
CA ARG A 132 -3.02 23.55 -22.57
C ARG A 132 -3.24 25.01 -22.99
N LYS A 133 -4.49 25.46 -22.96
CA LYS A 133 -4.82 26.88 -23.26
C LYS A 133 -4.14 27.84 -22.27
N ALA A 134 -4.17 27.52 -20.97
CA ALA A 134 -3.50 28.33 -19.96
C ALA A 134 -1.96 28.33 -20.12
N MET A 135 -1.39 27.28 -20.74
CA MET A 135 0.02 27.22 -21.14
C MET A 135 0.33 27.93 -22.47
N GLY A 136 -0.65 28.51 -23.14
CA GLY A 136 -0.48 29.11 -24.49
C GLY A 136 -0.41 28.06 -25.61
N LEU A 137 -0.84 26.82 -25.36
CA LEU A 137 -0.88 25.76 -26.36
C LEU A 137 -2.26 25.65 -27.03
N GLY A 138 -2.27 25.14 -28.26
CA GLY A 138 -3.50 24.79 -28.96
C GLY A 138 -4.21 23.58 -28.33
N THR A 139 -5.38 23.23 -28.83
CA THR A 139 -6.11 22.02 -28.43
C THR A 139 -5.30 20.77 -28.70
N SER A 140 -5.45 19.77 -27.85
CA SER A 140 -4.80 18.47 -28.02
C SER A 140 -5.35 17.75 -29.26
N THR A 141 -4.46 17.17 -30.05
CA THR A 141 -4.78 16.29 -31.18
C THR A 141 -4.90 14.82 -30.75
N THR A 142 -4.71 14.52 -29.48
CA THR A 142 -4.78 13.17 -28.92
C THR A 142 -6.17 12.56 -29.14
N ASP A 143 -6.21 11.32 -29.62
CA ASP A 143 -7.48 10.59 -29.78
C ASP A 143 -7.91 9.94 -28.46
N PHE A 144 -8.78 10.61 -27.74
CA PHE A 144 -9.31 10.14 -26.44
C PHE A 144 -10.20 8.90 -26.54
N ARG A 145 -10.48 8.39 -27.74
CA ARG A 145 -11.16 7.10 -27.91
C ARG A 145 -10.19 5.92 -27.74
N ASN A 146 -8.90 6.14 -27.93
CA ASN A 146 -7.86 5.15 -27.73
C ASN A 146 -7.40 5.16 -26.26
N GLN A 147 -8.06 4.38 -25.42
CA GLN A 147 -7.72 4.29 -24.00
C GLN A 147 -6.33 3.70 -23.73
N ASN A 148 -5.76 2.92 -24.65
CA ASN A 148 -4.48 2.22 -24.44
C ASN A 148 -3.26 3.14 -24.43
N GLN A 149 -3.41 4.41 -24.79
CA GLN A 149 -2.33 5.39 -24.73
C GLN A 149 -2.18 6.06 -23.36
N PHE A 150 -3.09 5.80 -22.44
CA PHE A 150 -3.10 6.36 -21.09
C PHE A 150 -2.74 5.29 -20.06
N GLY A 151 -2.16 5.70 -18.93
CA GLY A 151 -1.99 4.82 -17.77
C GLY A 151 -3.13 5.01 -16.78
N TYR A 152 -3.64 3.93 -16.20
CA TYR A 152 -4.69 3.93 -15.18
C TYR A 152 -4.12 3.29 -13.92
N TRP A 153 -3.76 4.14 -12.94
CA TRP A 153 -2.88 3.75 -11.84
C TRP A 153 -3.46 4.03 -10.47
N ALA A 154 -2.94 3.30 -9.48
CA ALA A 154 -3.05 3.51 -8.04
C ALA A 154 -4.45 3.99 -7.58
N PRO A 155 -5.48 3.15 -7.65
CA PRO A 155 -6.78 3.49 -7.10
C PRO A 155 -6.70 3.49 -5.56
N CYS A 156 -7.36 4.46 -4.92
CA CYS A 156 -7.59 4.47 -3.49
C CYS A 156 -9.09 4.41 -3.23
N VAL A 157 -9.57 3.33 -2.65
CA VAL A 157 -10.98 3.15 -2.32
C VAL A 157 -11.19 3.22 -0.82
N ARG A 158 -12.17 4.03 -0.40
CA ARG A 158 -12.59 4.11 1.00
C ARG A 158 -14.12 4.09 1.12
N ARG A 159 -14.59 3.47 2.19
CA ARG A 159 -15.98 3.59 2.63
C ARG A 159 -16.17 4.96 3.28
N ILE A 160 -17.11 5.74 2.76
CA ILE A 160 -17.39 7.10 3.24
C ILE A 160 -18.50 7.09 4.28
N SER A 161 -19.52 6.28 4.03
CA SER A 161 -20.65 6.06 4.91
C SER A 161 -21.31 4.74 4.53
N LYS A 162 -22.34 4.35 5.24
CA LYS A 162 -23.17 3.22 4.83
C LYS A 162 -23.67 3.43 3.41
N ASN A 163 -23.40 2.46 2.54
CA ASN A 163 -23.74 2.49 1.12
C ASN A 163 -23.14 3.67 0.33
N LEU A 164 -21.95 4.15 0.69
CA LEU A 164 -21.21 5.11 -0.13
C LEU A 164 -19.71 4.80 -0.08
N TYR A 165 -19.13 4.56 -1.24
CA TYR A 165 -17.70 4.29 -1.44
C TYR A 165 -17.15 5.26 -2.46
N ARG A 166 -15.95 5.76 -2.22
CA ARG A 166 -15.19 6.63 -3.13
C ARG A 166 -13.93 5.94 -3.59
N MET A 167 -13.66 6.03 -4.88
CA MET A 167 -12.39 5.65 -5.50
C MET A 167 -11.74 6.89 -6.09
N TYR A 168 -10.59 7.28 -5.53
CA TYR A 168 -9.68 8.22 -6.20
C TYR A 168 -8.77 7.41 -7.09
N TYR A 169 -8.64 7.81 -8.35
CA TYR A 169 -7.89 7.06 -9.35
C TYR A 169 -6.99 8.00 -10.14
N VAL A 170 -5.91 7.46 -10.70
CA VAL A 170 -4.96 8.22 -11.52
C VAL A 170 -5.13 7.88 -12.99
N VAL A 171 -5.07 8.90 -13.83
CA VAL A 171 -4.82 8.73 -15.27
C VAL A 171 -3.60 9.54 -15.66
N THR A 172 -2.61 8.87 -16.28
CA THR A 172 -1.42 9.51 -16.84
C THR A 172 -1.61 9.76 -18.32
N LEU A 173 -1.14 10.91 -18.81
CA LEU A 173 -1.35 11.38 -20.17
C LEU A 173 0.00 11.67 -20.87
N PRO A 174 0.78 10.63 -21.23
CA PRO A 174 2.05 10.82 -21.91
C PRO A 174 1.86 11.43 -23.30
N GLY A 175 2.79 12.28 -23.72
CA GLY A 175 2.78 12.91 -25.04
C GLY A 175 1.70 13.98 -25.28
N THR A 176 1.00 14.41 -24.23
CA THR A 176 -0.16 15.30 -24.41
C THR A 176 0.12 16.78 -24.22
N ILE A 177 1.28 17.17 -23.75
CA ILE A 177 1.71 18.57 -23.61
C ILE A 177 2.65 18.98 -24.73
N ASN A 178 3.86 18.43 -24.77
CA ASN A 178 4.85 18.76 -25.79
C ASN A 178 5.42 17.56 -26.55
N GLY A 179 4.84 16.37 -26.35
CA GLY A 179 5.25 15.15 -27.02
C GLY A 179 6.47 14.48 -26.40
N ALA A 180 6.86 14.86 -25.17
CA ALA A 180 7.98 14.24 -24.46
C ALA A 180 7.78 12.74 -24.21
N GLY A 181 6.53 12.28 -24.13
CA GLY A 181 6.18 10.87 -24.01
C GLY A 181 6.46 10.24 -22.65
N THR A 182 6.82 11.03 -21.64
CA THR A 182 6.98 10.54 -20.28
C THR A 182 5.61 10.29 -19.63
N TRP A 183 5.49 9.24 -18.84
CA TRP A 183 4.24 8.89 -18.17
C TRP A 183 3.72 10.00 -17.25
N SER A 184 4.61 10.76 -16.63
CA SER A 184 4.26 11.87 -15.73
C SER A 184 4.15 13.22 -16.45
N GLU A 185 4.15 13.27 -17.78
CA GLU A 185 4.05 14.54 -18.53
C GLU A 185 2.82 15.34 -18.11
N ARG A 186 1.68 14.68 -17.94
CA ARG A 186 0.50 15.20 -17.25
C ARG A 186 -0.22 14.04 -16.55
N CYS A 187 -0.60 14.25 -15.30
CA CYS A 187 -1.39 13.29 -14.54
C CYS A 187 -2.64 13.97 -13.99
N PHE A 188 -3.71 13.19 -13.91
CA PHE A 188 -4.95 13.60 -13.25
C PHE A 188 -5.32 12.57 -12.19
N ILE A 189 -5.71 13.05 -11.03
CA ILE A 189 -6.51 12.26 -10.09
C ILE A 189 -7.98 12.58 -10.38
N GLY A 190 -8.78 11.54 -10.61
CA GLY A 190 -10.22 11.58 -10.76
C GLY A 190 -10.92 10.91 -9.58
N LEU A 191 -12.24 11.00 -9.54
CA LEU A 191 -13.08 10.43 -8.51
C LEU A 191 -14.21 9.61 -9.13
N MET A 192 -14.42 8.40 -8.61
CA MET A 192 -15.62 7.59 -8.84
C MET A 192 -16.33 7.32 -7.51
N GLU A 193 -17.65 7.11 -7.59
CA GLU A 193 -18.46 6.71 -6.43
C GLU A 193 -19.34 5.51 -6.79
N THR A 194 -19.55 4.62 -5.81
CA THR A 194 -20.58 3.59 -5.86
C THR A 194 -21.32 3.47 -4.52
N LYS A 195 -22.53 2.93 -4.59
CA LYS A 195 -23.30 2.52 -3.40
C LYS A 195 -23.24 1.01 -3.18
N ASN A 196 -22.73 0.28 -4.14
CA ASN A 196 -22.68 -1.19 -4.12
C ASN A 196 -21.40 -1.71 -4.79
N PRO A 197 -20.31 -1.93 -4.05
CA PRO A 197 -19.07 -2.42 -4.61
C PRO A 197 -19.17 -3.86 -5.17
N ALA A 198 -20.22 -4.62 -4.82
CA ALA A 198 -20.47 -5.94 -5.40
C ALA A 198 -20.89 -5.88 -6.88
N ASP A 199 -21.40 -4.75 -7.33
CA ASP A 199 -21.74 -4.48 -8.71
C ASP A 199 -20.64 -3.58 -9.34
N ILE A 200 -19.72 -4.20 -10.08
CA ILE A 200 -18.59 -3.51 -10.69
C ILE A 200 -19.01 -2.43 -11.70
N ASP A 201 -20.20 -2.53 -12.28
CA ASP A 201 -20.73 -1.57 -13.24
C ASP A 201 -21.46 -0.39 -12.57
N SER A 202 -21.61 -0.43 -11.24
CA SER A 202 -22.29 0.63 -10.47
C SER A 202 -21.40 1.85 -10.17
N TRP A 203 -20.12 1.80 -10.51
CA TRP A 203 -19.19 2.91 -10.30
C TRP A 203 -19.48 4.06 -11.26
N VAL A 204 -19.72 5.24 -10.71
CA VAL A 204 -20.06 6.47 -11.46
C VAL A 204 -18.89 7.45 -11.38
N ASP A 205 -18.36 7.86 -12.52
CA ASP A 205 -17.32 8.89 -12.59
C ASP A 205 -17.87 10.25 -12.15
N LYS A 206 -17.22 10.86 -11.17
CA LYS A 206 -17.53 12.18 -10.59
C LYS A 206 -16.58 13.27 -11.10
N GLY A 207 -15.66 12.91 -12.00
CA GLY A 207 -14.79 13.83 -12.69
C GLY A 207 -13.51 14.20 -11.97
N PHE A 208 -12.84 15.20 -12.46
CA PHE A 208 -11.54 15.71 -12.06
C PHE A 208 -11.45 16.10 -10.58
N VAL A 209 -10.32 15.80 -9.94
CA VAL A 209 -9.96 16.21 -8.58
C VAL A 209 -8.75 17.14 -8.59
N VAL A 210 -7.58 16.67 -9.04
CA VAL A 210 -6.33 17.45 -9.02
C VAL A 210 -5.40 17.01 -10.16
N THR A 211 -4.46 17.87 -10.52
CA THR A 211 -3.37 17.62 -11.48
C THR A 211 -2.02 17.97 -10.87
N ASN A 212 -0.93 17.63 -11.55
CA ASN A 212 0.43 18.01 -11.16
C ASN A 212 0.55 19.51 -10.92
N TYR A 213 1.23 19.90 -9.85
CA TYR A 213 1.57 21.28 -9.54
C TYR A 213 3.07 21.53 -9.69
N SER A 214 3.44 22.67 -10.20
CA SER A 214 4.82 23.01 -10.50
C SER A 214 5.70 23.15 -9.25
N ASP A 215 7.00 22.84 -9.41
CA ASP A 215 8.01 23.06 -8.40
C ASP A 215 8.91 24.24 -8.76
N LEU A 216 8.55 25.41 -8.30
CA LEU A 216 9.34 26.62 -8.47
C LEU A 216 10.43 26.80 -7.40
N GLU A 217 10.33 26.06 -6.29
CA GLU A 217 11.29 26.18 -5.17
C GLU A 217 12.64 25.56 -5.51
N LEU A 218 12.65 24.52 -6.34
CA LEU A 218 13.88 23.86 -6.78
C LEU A 218 14.49 24.48 -8.04
N ASN A 219 14.07 25.68 -8.44
CA ASN A 219 14.53 26.40 -9.63
C ASN A 219 14.30 25.65 -10.96
N TYR A 220 13.39 24.69 -11.00
CA TYR A 220 12.97 24.05 -12.25
C TYR A 220 11.96 24.92 -12.98
N LYS A 221 12.19 25.10 -14.28
CA LYS A 221 11.27 25.87 -15.13
C LYS A 221 10.06 25.03 -15.47
N VAL A 222 8.89 25.62 -15.32
CA VAL A 222 7.69 25.11 -15.95
C VAL A 222 7.60 25.75 -17.33
N SER A 223 7.71 24.94 -18.37
CA SER A 223 7.75 25.41 -19.75
C SER A 223 6.94 24.51 -20.67
N ALA A 224 6.12 25.09 -21.52
CA ALA A 224 5.39 24.33 -22.54
C ALA A 224 6.31 23.77 -23.64
N THR A 225 7.47 24.37 -23.87
CA THR A 225 8.42 23.96 -24.89
C THR A 225 9.46 22.97 -24.40
N ASP A 226 9.67 22.92 -23.09
CA ASP A 226 10.64 22.00 -22.45
C ASP A 226 9.97 21.22 -21.31
N TYR A 227 8.78 20.71 -21.56
CA TYR A 227 7.94 20.09 -20.54
C TYR A 227 8.52 18.76 -20.02
N ALA A 228 9.31 18.05 -20.83
CA ALA A 228 10.00 16.83 -20.41
C ALA A 228 10.97 17.06 -19.24
N HIS A 229 11.54 18.26 -19.12
CA HIS A 229 12.44 18.63 -18.05
C HIS A 229 11.73 19.44 -16.94
N CYS A 230 10.41 19.67 -17.07
CA CYS A 230 9.65 20.28 -16.00
C CYS A 230 9.64 19.36 -14.78
N TYR A 231 9.57 19.98 -13.62
CA TYR A 231 9.50 19.28 -12.37
C TYR A 231 8.23 19.69 -11.61
N PHE A 232 7.60 18.73 -10.99
CA PHE A 232 6.40 18.98 -10.22
C PHE A 232 6.69 18.86 -8.73
N LYS A 233 6.35 19.87 -7.97
CA LYS A 233 6.38 19.80 -6.52
C LYS A 233 5.41 18.71 -6.03
N TYR A 234 4.20 18.73 -6.58
CA TYR A 234 3.17 17.73 -6.30
C TYR A 234 2.82 17.00 -7.59
N ASN A 235 3.18 15.72 -7.64
CA ASN A 235 2.80 14.86 -8.74
C ASN A 235 1.43 14.24 -8.43
N ALA A 236 0.44 14.41 -9.31
CA ALA A 236 -0.92 13.94 -9.10
C ALA A 236 -1.03 12.42 -9.37
N ILE A 237 -0.31 11.64 -8.58
CA ILE A 237 -0.23 10.18 -8.60
C ILE A 237 -0.37 9.68 -7.17
N ASP A 238 -0.76 8.42 -7.00
CA ASP A 238 -0.82 7.68 -5.75
C ASP A 238 -1.68 8.38 -4.67
N PRO A 239 -2.98 8.53 -4.89
CA PRO A 239 -3.88 9.13 -3.90
C PRO A 239 -4.10 8.18 -2.71
N SER A 240 -4.17 8.74 -1.50
CA SER A 240 -4.67 8.07 -0.30
C SER A 240 -5.65 9.00 0.41
N LEU A 241 -6.89 8.53 0.59
CA LEU A 241 -7.92 9.27 1.31
C LEU A 241 -7.91 8.86 2.77
N ILE A 242 -7.93 9.83 3.67
CA ILE A 242 -8.21 9.63 5.09
C ILE A 242 -9.28 10.58 5.59
N ILE A 243 -10.13 10.08 6.47
CA ILE A 243 -11.16 10.86 7.17
C ILE A 243 -10.73 10.92 8.62
N ASN A 244 -10.60 12.13 9.16
CA ASN A 244 -10.20 12.31 10.55
C ASN A 244 -11.42 12.25 11.51
N GLU A 245 -11.16 12.28 12.81
CA GLU A 245 -12.16 12.23 13.88
C GLU A 245 -13.19 13.37 13.81
N LYS A 246 -12.86 14.46 13.14
CA LYS A 246 -13.75 15.61 12.94
C LYS A 246 -14.63 15.46 11.69
N GLY A 247 -14.48 14.35 10.95
CA GLY A 247 -15.17 14.15 9.68
C GLY A 247 -14.57 14.95 8.52
N GLU A 248 -13.36 15.51 8.67
CA GLU A 248 -12.65 16.19 7.59
C GLU A 248 -12.03 15.14 6.67
N HIS A 249 -12.22 15.33 5.37
CA HIS A 249 -11.63 14.48 4.35
C HIS A 249 -10.31 15.06 3.86
N TRP A 250 -9.27 14.24 3.83
CA TRP A 250 -7.96 14.63 3.37
C TRP A 250 -7.44 13.67 2.30
N LEU A 251 -6.94 14.22 1.20
CA LEU A 251 -6.25 13.49 0.15
C LEU A 251 -4.73 13.70 0.32
N ILE A 252 -4.02 12.61 0.56
CA ILE A 252 -2.57 12.58 0.51
C ILE A 252 -2.19 12.06 -0.86
N TYR A 253 -1.26 12.73 -1.56
CA TYR A 253 -0.86 12.29 -2.89
C TYR A 253 0.55 12.75 -3.23
N GLY A 254 1.19 12.07 -4.17
CA GLY A 254 2.53 12.36 -4.65
C GLY A 254 3.28 11.10 -5.02
N SER A 255 4.21 11.24 -5.94
CA SER A 255 5.04 10.14 -6.43
C SER A 255 6.32 10.68 -7.05
N TRP A 256 7.45 10.16 -6.63
CA TRP A 256 8.81 10.52 -7.09
C TRP A 256 9.16 11.98 -6.86
N HIS A 257 8.98 12.86 -7.69
CA HIS A 257 9.27 14.30 -7.70
C HIS A 257 9.69 14.90 -6.32
N SER A 258 9.07 15.96 -5.81
CA SER A 258 9.52 16.55 -4.52
C SER A 258 9.08 15.77 -3.27
N GLY A 259 8.01 14.99 -3.37
CA GLY A 259 7.43 14.25 -2.24
C GLY A 259 5.90 14.28 -2.24
N PHE A 260 5.29 14.36 -1.05
CA PHE A 260 3.84 14.25 -0.88
C PHE A 260 3.19 15.53 -0.38
N ALA A 261 1.95 15.73 -0.80
CA ALA A 261 1.07 16.81 -0.34
C ALA A 261 -0.15 16.26 0.40
N ALA A 262 -0.63 17.02 1.38
CA ALA A 262 -1.91 16.81 2.06
C ALA A 262 -2.89 17.91 1.64
N MET A 263 -4.01 17.53 1.03
CA MET A 263 -5.05 18.43 0.53
C MET A 263 -6.36 18.15 1.23
N GLN A 264 -7.00 19.17 1.77
CA GLN A 264 -8.33 19.02 2.34
C GLN A 264 -9.40 19.00 1.25
N LEU A 265 -10.37 18.10 1.41
CA LEU A 265 -11.49 17.91 0.50
C LEU A 265 -12.80 18.32 1.17
N ASP A 266 -13.77 18.73 0.36
CA ASP A 266 -15.16 18.87 0.78
C ASP A 266 -15.77 17.46 0.97
N PRO A 267 -16.18 17.09 2.20
CA PRO A 267 -16.72 15.77 2.48
C PRO A 267 -17.97 15.42 1.65
N SER A 268 -18.77 16.41 1.26
CA SER A 268 -19.99 16.19 0.50
C SER A 268 -19.73 15.80 -0.95
N THR A 269 -18.70 16.40 -1.57
CA THR A 269 -18.38 16.21 -2.98
C THR A 269 -17.16 15.33 -3.26
N GLY A 270 -16.26 15.18 -2.28
CA GLY A 270 -14.96 14.53 -2.46
C GLY A 270 -13.99 15.30 -3.35
N LYS A 271 -14.26 16.58 -3.59
CA LYS A 271 -13.43 17.48 -4.40
C LYS A 271 -12.58 18.39 -3.50
N PRO A 272 -11.53 19.06 -4.03
CA PRO A 272 -10.77 20.03 -3.23
C PRO A 272 -11.70 21.03 -2.54
N LEU A 273 -11.43 21.29 -1.24
CA LEU A 273 -12.22 22.23 -0.44
C LEU A 273 -12.17 23.65 -1.01
N HIS A 274 -11.06 24.00 -1.65
CA HIS A 274 -10.86 25.29 -2.31
C HIS A 274 -10.62 25.08 -3.80
N ALA A 275 -11.03 26.07 -4.60
CA ALA A 275 -10.82 26.04 -6.04
C ALA A 275 -9.31 25.98 -6.35
N LEU A 276 -8.92 25.07 -7.23
CA LEU A 276 -7.55 24.97 -7.71
C LEU A 276 -7.23 26.17 -8.62
N GLY A 277 -6.11 26.82 -8.36
CA GLY A 277 -5.55 27.82 -9.24
C GLY A 277 -4.80 27.20 -10.42
N ASN A 278 -4.10 28.06 -11.18
CA ASN A 278 -3.24 27.63 -12.28
C ASN A 278 -2.15 26.68 -11.75
N PRO A 279 -1.99 25.46 -12.31
CA PRO A 279 -1.09 24.45 -11.78
C PRO A 279 0.42 24.78 -11.90
N TRP A 280 0.78 25.87 -12.53
CA TRP A 280 2.17 26.38 -12.58
C TRP A 280 2.30 27.84 -12.13
N GLY A 281 1.25 28.39 -11.55
CA GLY A 281 1.31 29.69 -10.90
C GLY A 281 1.81 29.56 -9.46
N LYS A 282 2.92 30.18 -9.13
CA LYS A 282 3.55 30.09 -7.79
C LYS A 282 2.60 30.49 -6.66
N GLU A 283 1.73 31.45 -6.91
CA GLU A 283 0.72 31.98 -5.99
C GLU A 283 -0.37 30.98 -5.61
N ASN A 284 -0.48 29.88 -6.33
CA ASN A 284 -1.59 28.91 -6.18
C ASN A 284 -1.20 27.66 -5.38
N GLU A 285 0.01 27.59 -4.83
CA GLU A 285 0.51 26.39 -4.15
C GLU A 285 -0.44 25.90 -3.06
N ALA A 286 -0.94 26.79 -2.22
CA ALA A 286 -1.81 26.43 -1.10
C ALA A 286 -3.11 25.71 -1.56
N SER A 287 -3.58 25.93 -2.79
CA SER A 287 -4.75 25.24 -3.33
C SER A 287 -4.45 23.78 -3.74
N TYR A 288 -3.18 23.42 -3.87
CA TYR A 288 -2.72 22.06 -4.19
C TYR A 288 -2.30 21.24 -2.95
N GLY A 289 -2.39 21.83 -1.75
CA GLY A 289 -2.15 21.17 -0.49
C GLY A 289 -0.89 21.64 0.22
N LYS A 290 -0.65 21.06 1.38
CA LYS A 290 0.52 21.31 2.21
C LYS A 290 1.55 20.21 2.02
N PHE A 291 2.81 20.56 1.84
CA PHE A 291 3.91 19.60 1.73
C PHE A 291 4.15 18.89 3.08
N ILE A 292 4.18 17.55 3.07
CA ILE A 292 4.26 16.76 4.30
C ILE A 292 5.39 15.75 4.34
N TYR A 293 6.03 15.46 3.22
CA TYR A 293 7.06 14.44 3.16
C TYR A 293 8.03 14.68 2.00
N THR A 294 9.32 14.46 2.30
CA THR A 294 10.39 14.36 1.29
C THR A 294 11.42 13.32 1.71
N ARG A 295 11.98 12.57 0.75
CA ARG A 295 13.12 11.68 1.00
C ARG A 295 14.45 12.39 0.73
N GLN A 296 14.54 13.15 -0.34
CA GLN A 296 15.78 13.77 -0.81
C GLN A 296 15.56 15.25 -1.07
N LEU A 297 15.52 16.03 0.00
CA LEU A 297 15.30 17.46 -0.06
C LEU A 297 16.21 18.13 -1.11
N GLY A 298 15.60 18.87 -2.04
CA GLY A 298 16.30 19.53 -3.14
C GLY A 298 16.70 18.59 -4.30
N ASN A 299 16.41 17.29 -4.23
CA ASN A 299 16.65 16.35 -5.30
C ASN A 299 15.37 16.11 -6.10
N ARG A 300 15.48 16.13 -7.42
CA ARG A 300 14.39 15.86 -8.35
C ARG A 300 13.83 14.43 -8.23
N TRP A 301 14.68 13.44 -7.97
CA TRP A 301 14.31 12.04 -7.92
C TRP A 301 14.28 11.57 -6.47
N GLN A 302 13.11 11.59 -5.88
CA GLN A 302 12.91 11.20 -4.49
C GLN A 302 13.07 9.69 -4.27
N ALA A 303 12.86 8.87 -5.30
CA ALA A 303 12.83 7.40 -5.20
C ALA A 303 11.90 6.95 -4.05
N SER A 304 10.74 7.58 -3.95
CA SER A 304 9.66 7.23 -3.02
C SER A 304 8.31 7.64 -3.58
N GLU A 305 7.29 6.83 -3.28
CA GLU A 305 5.94 6.97 -3.81
C GLU A 305 4.91 6.28 -2.90
N ALA A 306 3.66 6.17 -3.35
CA ALA A 306 2.62 5.38 -2.71
C ALA A 306 2.36 5.75 -1.26
N PRO A 307 1.97 7.00 -0.95
CA PRO A 307 1.53 7.34 0.38
C PRO A 307 0.27 6.56 0.73
N GLU A 308 0.28 5.79 1.81
CA GLU A 308 -0.91 5.21 2.40
C GLU A 308 -1.02 5.71 3.84
N VAL A 309 -2.17 6.30 4.19
CA VAL A 309 -2.36 6.91 5.51
C VAL A 309 -3.47 6.22 6.25
N VAL A 310 -3.18 5.83 7.50
CA VAL A 310 -4.17 5.35 8.45
C VAL A 310 -4.02 6.08 9.79
N TYR A 311 -5.11 6.10 10.56
CA TYR A 311 -5.09 6.59 11.93
C TYR A 311 -5.14 5.42 12.90
N HIS A 312 -4.28 5.44 13.91
CA HIS A 312 -4.28 4.46 14.98
C HIS A 312 -3.72 5.08 16.27
N ASP A 313 -4.43 4.89 17.36
CA ASP A 313 -4.03 5.27 18.73
C ASP A 313 -3.44 6.71 18.83
N GLY A 314 -4.17 7.68 18.28
CA GLY A 314 -3.81 9.11 18.36
C GLY A 314 -2.69 9.55 17.41
N TYR A 315 -2.34 8.74 16.40
CA TYR A 315 -1.36 9.09 15.37
C TYR A 315 -1.86 8.77 13.97
N TYR A 316 -1.50 9.62 13.02
CA TYR A 316 -1.56 9.33 11.59
C TYR A 316 -0.25 8.65 11.18
N TYR A 317 -0.35 7.48 10.59
CA TYR A 317 0.77 6.70 10.08
C TYR A 317 0.79 6.82 8.56
N LEU A 318 1.90 7.30 8.03
CA LEU A 318 2.16 7.42 6.60
C LEU A 318 3.11 6.31 6.19
N PHE A 319 2.59 5.32 5.46
CA PHE A 319 3.36 4.25 4.83
C PHE A 319 3.84 4.75 3.48
N ILE A 320 5.06 4.39 3.12
CA ILE A 320 5.76 4.95 1.97
C ILE A 320 6.49 3.82 1.25
N ALA A 321 6.34 3.75 -0.06
CA ALA A 321 7.16 2.88 -0.88
C ALA A 321 8.47 3.58 -1.25
N TYR A 322 9.59 2.88 -1.09
CA TYR A 322 10.93 3.35 -1.44
C TYR A 322 11.47 2.58 -2.64
N ASP A 323 12.23 3.27 -3.47
CA ASP A 323 12.98 2.77 -4.61
C ASP A 323 12.09 2.30 -5.78
N GLU A 324 12.66 1.66 -6.78
CA GLU A 324 11.93 1.22 -7.95
C GLU A 324 11.24 -0.14 -7.75
N LEU A 325 10.10 -0.28 -8.35
CA LEU A 325 9.09 -1.32 -8.13
C LEU A 325 9.52 -2.76 -8.49
N SER A 326 10.57 -2.97 -9.28
CA SER A 326 10.86 -4.30 -9.84
C SER A 326 11.61 -5.24 -8.88
N VAL A 327 12.57 -4.72 -8.12
CA VAL A 327 13.38 -5.50 -7.16
C VAL A 327 13.52 -4.76 -5.84
N ALA A 328 13.98 -3.50 -5.88
CA ALA A 328 14.38 -2.74 -4.71
C ALA A 328 13.23 -2.30 -3.80
N TYR A 329 11.99 -2.32 -4.30
CA TYR A 329 10.80 -1.81 -3.63
C TYR A 329 10.66 -2.32 -2.20
N ASN A 330 10.53 -1.38 -1.27
CA ASN A 330 10.44 -1.65 0.16
C ASN A 330 9.51 -0.63 0.83
N THR A 331 8.92 -0.98 1.98
CA THR A 331 7.99 -0.11 2.68
C THR A 331 8.60 0.45 3.95
N ARG A 332 8.41 1.75 4.13
CA ARG A 332 8.77 2.51 5.34
C ARG A 332 7.52 3.09 5.98
N VAL A 333 7.60 3.48 7.25
CA VAL A 333 6.51 4.16 7.93
C VAL A 333 7.01 5.29 8.81
N VAL A 334 6.25 6.38 8.81
CA VAL A 334 6.45 7.54 9.68
C VAL A 334 5.12 7.93 10.30
N ARG A 335 5.12 8.71 11.38
CA ARG A 335 3.88 9.10 12.06
C ARG A 335 3.84 10.56 12.47
N SER A 336 2.63 11.10 12.62
CA SER A 336 2.36 12.45 13.08
C SER A 336 1.13 12.49 13.98
N LYS A 337 1.05 13.50 14.85
CA LYS A 337 -0.19 13.84 15.57
C LYS A 337 -1.18 14.61 14.71
N ASN A 338 -0.73 15.18 13.61
CA ASN A 338 -1.54 15.96 12.68
C ASN A 338 -1.44 15.36 11.28
N ILE A 339 -2.57 15.29 10.58
CA ILE A 339 -2.64 14.72 9.25
C ILE A 339 -1.77 15.46 8.22
N ASP A 340 -1.59 16.76 8.42
CA ASP A 340 -0.77 17.64 7.60
C ASP A 340 0.65 17.85 8.16
N GLY A 341 1.11 16.93 9.01
CA GLY A 341 2.46 16.89 9.59
C GLY A 341 2.74 17.89 10.73
N PRO A 342 4.00 17.98 11.19
CA PRO A 342 5.16 17.25 10.67
C PRO A 342 5.15 15.76 10.99
N TYR A 343 5.69 14.96 10.08
CA TYR A 343 5.84 13.52 10.27
C TYR A 343 7.25 13.16 10.73
N TYR A 344 7.32 12.20 11.65
CA TYR A 344 8.57 11.73 12.25
C TYR A 344 8.75 10.24 12.06
N ASP A 345 9.97 9.81 11.81
CA ASP A 345 10.33 8.40 11.82
C ASP A 345 10.57 7.88 13.26
N ILE A 346 10.83 6.59 13.42
CA ILE A 346 11.03 5.97 14.74
C ILE A 346 12.27 6.52 15.47
N THR A 347 13.24 7.08 14.76
CA THR A 347 14.43 7.70 15.33
C THR A 347 14.18 9.15 15.78
N GLY A 348 12.98 9.68 15.54
CA GLY A 348 12.62 11.08 15.84
C GLY A 348 13.00 12.06 14.74
N LYS A 349 13.41 11.61 13.57
CA LYS A 349 13.77 12.46 12.45
C LYS A 349 12.52 13.03 11.78
N ASP A 350 12.47 14.35 11.61
CA ASP A 350 11.45 15.06 10.86
C ASP A 350 11.65 14.82 9.34
N VAL A 351 10.76 14.01 8.74
CA VAL A 351 10.80 13.69 7.31
C VAL A 351 10.03 14.70 6.45
N THR A 352 9.32 15.64 7.08
CA THR A 352 8.64 16.72 6.37
C THR A 352 9.64 17.75 5.85
N ASN A 353 10.65 18.07 6.66
CA ASN A 353 11.57 19.18 6.39
C ASN A 353 13.02 18.76 6.09
N HIS A 354 13.46 17.58 6.56
CA HIS A 354 14.87 17.21 6.50
C HIS A 354 15.19 16.08 5.51
N GLY A 355 14.19 15.31 5.09
CA GLY A 355 14.41 14.21 4.18
C GLY A 355 15.30 13.08 4.72
N GLY A 356 15.87 12.27 3.83
CA GLY A 356 16.70 11.12 4.15
C GLY A 356 15.88 9.84 4.36
N ASP A 357 16.56 8.70 4.52
CA ASP A 357 15.89 7.42 4.72
C ASP A 357 15.13 7.40 6.05
N ALA A 358 13.85 6.98 5.99
CA ALA A 358 12.99 6.84 7.14
C ALA A 358 12.98 5.40 7.67
N TYR A 359 12.70 5.25 8.94
CA TYR A 359 12.61 3.99 9.67
C TYR A 359 11.33 3.93 10.51
N PRO A 360 10.80 2.72 10.84
CA PRO A 360 11.34 1.40 10.52
C PRO A 360 11.13 0.99 9.06
N ILE A 361 11.85 -0.05 8.64
CA ILE A 361 11.58 -0.83 7.43
C ILE A 361 10.49 -1.82 7.77
N LEU A 362 9.39 -1.85 7.02
CA LEU A 362 8.31 -2.80 7.25
C LEU A 362 8.40 -4.04 6.38
N THR A 363 8.79 -3.83 5.11
CA THR A 363 9.04 -4.89 4.14
C THR A 363 10.30 -4.56 3.36
N HIS A 364 11.00 -5.58 2.89
CA HIS A 364 12.18 -5.50 2.06
C HIS A 364 12.30 -6.79 1.23
N PRO A 365 12.99 -6.81 0.08
CA PRO A 365 13.32 -8.06 -0.60
C PRO A 365 13.97 -9.06 0.36
N TYR A 366 13.46 -10.30 0.39
CA TYR A 366 13.91 -11.31 1.35
C TYR A 366 13.83 -12.73 0.82
N LYS A 367 14.49 -13.66 1.52
CA LYS A 367 14.32 -15.10 1.31
C LYS A 367 14.58 -15.89 2.60
N PHE A 368 13.75 -16.90 2.85
CA PHE A 368 13.98 -17.90 3.88
C PHE A 368 14.68 -19.13 3.30
N GLY A 369 15.75 -19.57 3.95
CA GLY A 369 16.49 -20.75 3.55
C GLY A 369 16.90 -20.74 2.07
N ASN A 370 16.60 -21.85 1.41
CA ASN A 370 16.88 -22.03 -0.02
C ASN A 370 15.71 -21.67 -0.95
N HIS A 371 14.63 -21.10 -0.39
CA HIS A 371 13.49 -20.66 -1.19
C HIS A 371 13.86 -19.46 -2.05
N HIS A 372 13.10 -19.24 -3.14
CA HIS A 372 13.34 -18.08 -4.02
C HIS A 372 13.13 -16.74 -3.31
N GLY A 373 12.28 -16.69 -2.26
CA GLY A 373 11.87 -15.47 -1.59
C GLY A 373 11.03 -14.55 -2.49
N TRP A 374 10.91 -13.30 -2.06
CA TRP A 374 10.13 -12.29 -2.76
C TRP A 374 10.93 -10.99 -2.88
N VAL A 375 10.67 -10.25 -3.95
CA VAL A 375 11.21 -8.92 -4.21
C VAL A 375 10.07 -7.96 -4.56
N GLY A 376 10.33 -6.66 -4.63
CA GLY A 376 9.35 -5.68 -5.06
C GLY A 376 8.12 -5.56 -4.15
N ILE A 377 8.30 -5.69 -2.83
CA ILE A 377 7.21 -5.77 -1.84
C ILE A 377 6.92 -4.37 -1.30
N SER A 378 6.02 -3.65 -1.94
CA SER A 378 5.58 -2.34 -1.46
C SER A 378 4.33 -1.87 -2.21
N HIS A 379 4.07 -0.57 -2.17
CA HIS A 379 2.84 0.08 -2.61
C HIS A 379 1.64 -0.61 -1.96
N CYS A 380 1.41 -0.27 -0.70
CA CYS A 380 0.50 -1.02 0.14
C CYS A 380 -0.86 -0.36 0.33
N ALA A 381 -1.84 -1.19 0.63
CA ALA A 381 -3.03 -0.81 1.37
C ALA A 381 -2.91 -1.31 2.81
N VAL A 382 -3.26 -0.47 3.77
CA VAL A 382 -3.33 -0.83 5.19
C VAL A 382 -4.76 -0.67 5.67
N PHE A 383 -5.31 -1.73 6.26
CA PHE A 383 -6.72 -1.77 6.64
C PHE A 383 -6.93 -2.70 7.84
N ASN A 384 -8.10 -2.62 8.44
CA ASN A 384 -8.49 -3.48 9.56
C ASN A 384 -9.83 -4.18 9.29
N ASP A 385 -10.17 -5.15 10.15
CA ASP A 385 -11.39 -5.95 10.05
C ASP A 385 -12.55 -5.43 10.94
N GLY A 386 -12.38 -4.27 11.57
CA GLY A 386 -13.33 -3.77 12.57
C GLY A 386 -13.38 -4.58 13.86
N LYS A 387 -12.44 -5.52 14.08
CA LYS A 387 -12.36 -6.40 15.26
C LYS A 387 -10.98 -6.38 15.93
N GLY A 388 -10.15 -5.39 15.55
CA GLY A 388 -8.83 -5.19 16.09
C GLY A 388 -7.68 -5.84 15.31
N ASN A 389 -7.96 -6.56 14.22
CA ASN A 389 -6.91 -7.12 13.37
C ASN A 389 -6.57 -6.16 12.25
N TRP A 390 -5.28 -5.93 12.03
CA TRP A 390 -4.76 -5.07 10.98
C TRP A 390 -4.00 -5.85 9.93
N TYR A 391 -4.13 -5.42 8.70
CA TYR A 391 -3.57 -6.10 7.54
C TYR A 391 -2.83 -5.13 6.64
N TYR A 392 -1.83 -5.67 5.99
CA TYR A 392 -1.01 -5.03 4.97
C TYR A 392 -1.18 -5.82 3.68
N ALA A 393 -1.74 -5.22 2.65
CA ALA A 393 -1.79 -5.79 1.32
C ALA A 393 -0.84 -5.04 0.39
N SER A 394 -0.06 -5.75 -0.40
CA SER A 394 0.86 -5.14 -1.37
C SER A 394 1.03 -6.03 -2.58
N GLN A 395 1.64 -5.47 -3.62
CA GLN A 395 2.27 -6.31 -4.63
C GLN A 395 3.50 -7.02 -4.07
N GLN A 396 3.88 -8.11 -4.69
CA GLN A 396 5.15 -8.80 -4.53
C GLN A 396 5.53 -9.43 -5.86
N ARG A 397 6.83 -9.70 -6.05
CA ARG A 397 7.37 -10.20 -7.32
C ARG A 397 8.33 -11.35 -7.08
N PHE A 398 8.47 -12.22 -8.07
CA PHE A 398 9.53 -13.20 -8.08
C PHE A 398 10.89 -12.52 -8.28
N PRO A 399 11.99 -13.08 -7.77
CA PRO A 399 13.32 -12.67 -8.18
C PRO A 399 13.55 -12.94 -9.67
N GLU A 400 14.55 -12.29 -10.25
CA GLU A 400 14.95 -12.55 -11.64
C GLU A 400 15.35 -14.01 -11.86
N ASN A 401 15.14 -14.49 -13.08
CA ASN A 401 15.51 -15.85 -13.50
C ASN A 401 14.86 -16.99 -12.71
N TYR A 402 13.75 -16.72 -12.02
CA TYR A 402 13.03 -17.76 -11.31
C TYR A 402 12.46 -18.79 -12.31
N LYS A 403 12.78 -20.08 -12.08
CA LYS A 403 12.40 -21.21 -12.96
C LYS A 403 12.69 -20.97 -14.44
N GLY A 404 13.82 -20.31 -14.75
CA GLY A 404 14.27 -20.07 -16.13
C GLY A 404 13.56 -18.92 -16.86
N ASN A 405 12.70 -18.17 -16.20
CA ASN A 405 12.12 -16.95 -16.75
C ASN A 405 13.01 -15.75 -16.40
N ALA A 406 13.75 -15.22 -17.39
CA ALA A 406 14.66 -14.09 -17.20
C ALA A 406 13.95 -12.83 -16.67
N ASN A 407 12.67 -12.66 -16.99
CA ASN A 407 11.85 -11.50 -16.59
C ASN A 407 10.84 -11.86 -15.50
N SER A 408 11.11 -12.85 -14.65
CA SER A 408 10.18 -13.27 -13.61
C SER A 408 9.85 -12.15 -12.59
N ASN A 409 10.77 -11.21 -12.39
CA ASN A 409 10.54 -10.01 -11.58
C ASN A 409 9.56 -8.98 -12.20
N ALA A 410 9.12 -9.18 -13.42
CA ALA A 410 8.00 -8.44 -14.01
C ALA A 410 6.63 -9.05 -13.66
N LEU A 411 6.60 -10.26 -13.09
CA LEU A 411 5.37 -10.93 -12.65
C LEU A 411 4.94 -10.39 -11.29
N MET A 412 3.77 -9.77 -11.25
CA MET A 412 3.19 -9.20 -10.04
C MET A 412 2.14 -10.12 -9.45
N LEU A 413 2.17 -10.22 -8.13
CA LEU A 413 1.20 -10.94 -7.33
C LEU A 413 0.81 -10.09 -6.15
N GLY A 414 -0.43 -10.20 -5.70
CA GLY A 414 -0.82 -9.64 -4.41
C GLY A 414 -0.41 -10.54 -3.26
N GLY A 415 -0.19 -9.93 -2.12
CA GLY A 415 0.02 -10.63 -0.85
C GLY A 415 -0.60 -9.85 0.29
N VAL A 416 -1.35 -10.53 1.15
CA VAL A 416 -1.86 -9.97 2.39
C VAL A 416 -1.01 -10.49 3.54
N ARG A 417 -0.63 -9.63 4.47
CA ARG A 417 0.11 -9.97 5.69
C ARG A 417 -0.56 -9.34 6.91
N SER A 418 -0.42 -9.96 8.06
CA SER A 418 -0.88 -9.36 9.31
C SER A 418 0.06 -8.25 9.76
N ILE A 419 -0.50 -7.21 10.36
CA ILE A 419 0.23 -6.17 11.09
C ILE A 419 0.09 -6.43 12.58
N ILE A 420 1.18 -6.25 13.30
CA ILE A 420 1.23 -6.21 14.76
C ILE A 420 1.65 -4.80 15.18
N TRP A 421 0.93 -4.22 16.11
CA TRP A 421 1.31 -2.94 16.72
C TRP A 421 2.19 -3.21 17.95
N THR A 422 3.35 -2.58 17.99
CA THR A 422 4.24 -2.67 19.15
C THR A 422 3.65 -1.91 20.34
N SER A 423 4.15 -2.19 21.56
CA SER A 423 3.75 -1.44 22.77
C SER A 423 4.02 0.07 22.67
N ASP A 424 4.90 0.48 21.78
CA ASP A 424 5.27 1.88 21.54
C ASP A 424 4.48 2.49 20.36
N GLY A 425 3.48 1.74 19.86
CA GLY A 425 2.56 2.15 18.81
C GLY A 425 3.15 2.12 17.40
N TRP A 426 4.17 1.33 17.10
CA TRP A 426 4.67 1.20 15.74
C TRP A 426 4.10 -0.06 15.06
N PRO A 427 3.61 0.03 13.81
CA PRO A 427 3.16 -1.12 13.06
C PRO A 427 4.34 -1.96 12.57
N LEU A 428 4.22 -3.27 12.64
CA LEU A 428 5.18 -4.22 12.08
C LEU A 428 4.45 -5.25 11.23
N VAL A 429 4.96 -5.51 10.04
CA VAL A 429 4.39 -6.48 9.09
C VAL A 429 5.04 -7.84 9.32
N LEU A 430 4.21 -8.89 9.46
CA LEU A 430 4.70 -10.27 9.63
C LEU A 430 5.32 -10.82 8.33
N PRO A 431 6.28 -11.75 8.44
CA PRO A 431 7.03 -12.28 7.29
C PRO A 431 6.17 -13.11 6.33
N GLU A 432 5.23 -13.90 6.86
CA GLU A 432 4.41 -14.80 6.06
C GLU A 432 3.12 -14.14 5.59
N ARG A 433 2.63 -14.58 4.43
CA ARG A 433 1.31 -14.18 3.95
C ARG A 433 0.22 -14.72 4.88
N TYR A 434 -0.77 -13.91 5.11
CA TYR A 434 -1.94 -14.28 5.91
C TYR A 434 -2.67 -15.47 5.28
N ALA A 435 -2.92 -16.49 6.08
CA ALA A 435 -3.56 -17.72 5.66
C ALA A 435 -4.80 -18.09 6.51
N GLY A 436 -5.23 -17.19 7.41
CA GLY A 436 -6.39 -17.44 8.25
C GLY A 436 -6.16 -18.53 9.32
N ILE A 437 -4.91 -18.80 9.68
CA ILE A 437 -4.59 -19.82 10.69
C ILE A 437 -5.20 -19.45 12.04
N THR A 438 -5.94 -20.38 12.62
CA THR A 438 -6.53 -20.22 13.95
C THR A 438 -5.44 -19.99 15.00
N GLN A 439 -5.56 -18.89 15.73
CA GLN A 439 -4.61 -18.53 16.75
C GLN A 439 -4.88 -19.34 18.04
N LYS A 440 -4.08 -20.36 18.28
CA LYS A 440 -4.01 -21.11 19.54
C LYS A 440 -2.90 -20.53 20.41
N ALA A 441 -2.98 -20.70 21.71
CA ALA A 441 -1.90 -20.31 22.61
C ALA A 441 -0.57 -20.92 22.14
N ILE A 442 0.47 -20.09 22.16
CA ILE A 442 1.85 -20.54 21.90
C ILE A 442 2.44 -20.95 23.25
N THR A 443 3.05 -22.13 23.32
CA THR A 443 3.75 -22.61 24.51
C THR A 443 5.25 -22.41 24.37
N GLU A 444 5.93 -22.26 25.48
CA GLU A 444 7.39 -22.12 25.48
C GLU A 444 8.10 -23.33 24.84
N THR A 445 7.57 -24.54 25.04
CA THR A 445 8.13 -25.76 24.45
C THR A 445 8.10 -25.72 22.92
N GLU A 446 7.09 -25.12 22.32
CA GLU A 446 7.00 -24.97 20.85
C GLU A 446 8.07 -24.04 20.29
N LEU A 447 8.64 -23.15 21.10
CA LEU A 447 9.69 -22.22 20.65
C LEU A 447 11.06 -22.89 20.58
N LEU A 448 11.27 -24.02 21.27
CA LEU A 448 12.56 -24.72 21.31
C LEU A 448 12.94 -25.26 19.93
N GLY A 449 14.24 -25.28 19.66
CA GLY A 449 14.82 -25.80 18.41
C GLY A 449 15.07 -24.72 17.35
N ASP A 450 14.98 -25.10 16.08
CA ASP A 450 15.54 -24.33 14.98
C ASP A 450 14.59 -23.29 14.41
N TRP A 451 15.16 -22.15 14.09
CA TRP A 451 14.54 -20.97 13.51
C TRP A 451 15.37 -20.45 12.34
N GLN A 452 14.69 -19.85 11.42
CA GLN A 452 15.28 -18.98 10.40
C GLN A 452 15.03 -17.54 10.80
N HIS A 453 16.09 -16.72 10.86
CA HIS A 453 16.06 -15.33 11.26
C HIS A 453 16.52 -14.43 10.11
N ILE A 454 15.85 -13.32 9.86
CA ILE A 454 16.21 -12.31 8.87
C ILE A 454 16.36 -10.96 9.57
N ASN A 455 17.46 -10.27 9.29
CA ASN A 455 17.59 -8.84 9.52
C ASN A 455 17.13 -8.12 8.26
N LEU A 456 15.95 -7.51 8.28
CA LEU A 456 15.55 -6.58 7.21
C LEU A 456 16.31 -5.27 7.41
N ALA A 457 17.44 -5.17 6.74
CA ALA A 457 18.25 -3.98 6.65
C ALA A 457 18.22 -3.45 5.21
N TYR A 458 18.46 -2.16 5.03
CA TYR A 458 18.40 -1.60 3.68
C TYR A 458 19.60 -2.03 2.84
N HIS A 459 19.38 -2.94 1.92
CA HIS A 459 20.35 -3.38 0.92
C HIS A 459 19.76 -3.21 -0.49
N TYR A 460 20.05 -2.10 -1.13
CA TYR A 460 19.51 -1.77 -2.45
C TYR A 460 19.65 -2.92 -3.46
N LYS A 461 18.52 -3.35 -4.05
CA LYS A 461 18.42 -4.45 -5.03
C LYS A 461 18.92 -5.82 -4.55
N LYS A 462 19.01 -6.05 -3.25
CA LYS A 462 19.43 -7.34 -2.70
C LYS A 462 18.36 -7.92 -1.81
N GLN A 463 18.19 -9.24 -1.84
CA GLN A 463 17.34 -9.95 -0.88
C GLN A 463 18.12 -10.19 0.42
N ASP A 464 17.51 -9.85 1.55
CA ASP A 464 18.00 -10.25 2.85
C ASP A 464 17.71 -11.75 3.05
N ALA A 465 18.77 -12.53 3.24
CA ALA A 465 18.66 -13.96 3.44
C ALA A 465 18.58 -14.33 4.92
N SER A 466 17.82 -15.37 5.22
CA SER A 466 17.77 -15.89 6.58
C SER A 466 19.09 -16.51 7.02
N VAL A 467 19.35 -16.39 8.31
CA VAL A 467 20.41 -17.12 9.03
C VAL A 467 19.77 -18.05 10.06
N ALA A 468 20.45 -19.12 10.39
CA ALA A 468 19.97 -20.07 11.40
C ALA A 468 20.03 -19.45 12.81
N MET A 469 19.11 -19.89 13.67
CA MET A 469 19.11 -19.63 15.10
C MET A 469 18.48 -20.83 15.80
N THR A 470 19.05 -21.29 16.91
CA THR A 470 18.49 -22.41 17.71
C THR A 470 18.21 -21.95 19.13
N LEU A 471 16.95 -22.04 19.58
CA LEU A 471 16.57 -21.76 20.97
C LEU A 471 16.68 -23.04 21.84
N GLY A 472 17.42 -22.97 22.93
CA GLY A 472 17.62 -24.09 23.84
C GLY A 472 16.72 -24.02 25.07
N ASN A 473 16.46 -25.20 25.69
CA ASN A 473 15.65 -25.33 26.89
C ASN A 473 16.30 -24.77 28.19
N ASP A 474 17.54 -24.29 28.08
CA ASP A 474 18.24 -23.56 29.14
C ASP A 474 18.09 -22.05 29.02
N HIS A 475 17.10 -21.60 28.25
CA HIS A 475 16.83 -20.17 27.94
C HIS A 475 18.01 -19.44 27.31
N LYS A 476 18.83 -20.16 26.52
CA LYS A 476 19.91 -19.57 25.73
C LYS A 476 19.76 -19.90 24.24
N VAL A 477 20.18 -18.95 23.40
CA VAL A 477 20.38 -19.22 21.97
C VAL A 477 21.59 -20.14 21.85
N LYS A 478 21.39 -21.35 21.35
CA LYS A 478 22.43 -22.40 21.26
C LYS A 478 23.40 -22.18 20.11
N SER A 479 22.87 -21.69 18.99
CA SER A 479 23.68 -21.52 17.79
C SER A 479 23.07 -20.43 16.88
N GLY A 480 23.87 -19.96 15.94
CA GLY A 480 23.44 -19.01 14.90
C GLY A 480 23.31 -17.58 15.42
N TRP A 481 22.30 -16.86 14.94
CA TRP A 481 22.08 -15.47 15.30
C TRP A 481 21.92 -15.30 16.83
N LYS A 482 22.69 -14.39 17.41
CA LYS A 482 22.76 -14.14 18.87
C LYS A 482 23.12 -15.36 19.71
N ALA A 483 23.96 -16.28 19.20
CA ALA A 483 24.42 -17.43 19.97
C ALA A 483 24.98 -17.03 21.36
N GLY A 484 24.60 -17.79 22.38
CA GLY A 484 24.98 -17.57 23.80
C GLY A 484 24.12 -16.53 24.54
N LYS A 485 23.27 -15.76 23.85
CA LYS A 485 22.38 -14.78 24.49
C LYS A 485 21.20 -15.46 25.16
N ALA A 486 20.73 -14.85 26.27
CA ALA A 486 19.54 -15.31 26.96
C ALA A 486 18.26 -14.94 26.18
N TRP A 487 17.24 -15.79 26.33
CA TRP A 487 15.90 -15.51 25.85
C TRP A 487 14.85 -15.81 26.95
N THR A 488 13.70 -15.16 26.84
CA THR A 488 12.53 -15.39 27.72
C THR A 488 11.27 -15.31 26.87
N PHE A 489 10.18 -15.92 27.35
CA PHE A 489 8.90 -15.88 26.68
C PHE A 489 7.77 -15.43 27.61
N ASP A 490 7.03 -14.42 27.23
CA ASP A 490 5.79 -14.01 27.87
C ASP A 490 4.61 -14.60 27.10
N ALA A 491 4.09 -15.72 27.56
CA ALA A 491 2.98 -16.43 26.92
C ALA A 491 1.67 -15.62 26.92
N SER A 492 1.49 -14.69 27.88
CA SER A 492 0.28 -13.87 27.95
C SER A 492 0.22 -12.82 26.86
N LYS A 493 1.38 -12.43 26.32
CA LYS A 493 1.53 -11.41 25.27
C LYS A 493 2.03 -11.99 23.96
N ASN A 494 2.38 -13.28 23.92
CA ASN A 494 3.13 -13.90 22.81
C ASN A 494 4.38 -13.10 22.41
N VAL A 495 5.17 -12.70 23.41
CA VAL A 495 6.40 -11.94 23.22
C VAL A 495 7.60 -12.77 23.61
N LEU A 496 8.42 -13.10 22.64
CA LEU A 496 9.76 -13.65 22.83
C LEU A 496 10.73 -12.47 23.00
N THR A 497 11.58 -12.53 24.02
CA THR A 497 12.65 -11.54 24.22
C THR A 497 13.99 -12.23 24.08
N ILE A 498 14.87 -11.74 23.21
CA ILE A 498 16.24 -12.23 23.03
C ILE A 498 17.20 -11.04 23.18
N ASP A 499 18.14 -11.12 24.13
CA ASP A 499 19.12 -10.05 24.36
C ASP A 499 18.48 -8.66 24.56
N ASN A 500 17.34 -8.61 25.29
CA ASN A 500 16.51 -7.43 25.55
C ASN A 500 15.83 -6.80 24.31
N GLU A 501 15.75 -7.50 23.20
CA GLU A 501 14.91 -7.13 22.06
C GLU A 501 13.64 -7.97 22.01
N ARG A 502 12.53 -7.35 21.68
CA ARG A 502 11.20 -7.96 21.71
C ARG A 502 10.78 -8.43 20.32
N PHE A 503 10.21 -9.63 20.29
CA PHE A 503 9.70 -10.29 19.08
C PHE A 503 8.26 -10.72 19.34
N TYR A 504 7.35 -10.23 18.54
CA TYR A 504 5.92 -10.52 18.62
C TYR A 504 5.62 -11.75 17.77
N LEU A 505 5.06 -12.80 18.40
CA LEU A 505 4.83 -14.08 17.75
C LEU A 505 3.38 -14.24 17.30
N ARG A 506 3.23 -14.97 16.19
CA ARG A 506 1.94 -15.37 15.64
C ARG A 506 2.07 -16.74 14.95
N ARG A 507 0.96 -17.49 14.91
CA ARG A 507 0.85 -18.67 14.06
C ARG A 507 0.48 -18.26 12.66
N GLU A 508 1.19 -18.81 11.69
CA GLU A 508 0.91 -18.61 10.27
C GLU A 508 1.16 -19.91 9.50
N LEU A 509 0.83 -19.92 8.22
CA LEU A 509 1.20 -20.99 7.31
C LEU A 509 2.63 -20.75 6.80
N ASP A 510 3.45 -21.79 6.85
CA ASP A 510 4.72 -21.79 6.12
C ASP A 510 4.45 -22.03 4.63
N TRP A 511 4.40 -20.95 3.86
CA TRP A 511 4.11 -20.97 2.43
C TRP A 511 5.26 -21.58 1.61
N GLU A 512 6.48 -21.58 2.14
CA GLU A 512 7.67 -22.15 1.49
C GLU A 512 7.84 -23.64 1.77
N ALA A 513 7.21 -24.18 2.81
CA ALA A 513 7.29 -25.60 3.13
C ALA A 513 6.58 -26.48 2.08
N ASN A 514 7.12 -27.66 1.85
CA ASN A 514 6.48 -28.68 1.01
C ASN A 514 6.47 -30.05 1.72
N PRO A 515 5.31 -30.54 2.18
CA PRO A 515 4.00 -29.88 2.14
C PRO A 515 3.94 -28.64 3.03
N ARG A 516 3.01 -27.72 2.72
CA ARG A 516 2.75 -26.55 3.58
C ARG A 516 2.28 -26.99 4.95
N LYS A 517 2.73 -26.30 5.99
CA LYS A 517 2.43 -26.64 7.38
C LYS A 517 2.22 -25.37 8.22
N GLU A 518 1.49 -25.51 9.33
CA GLU A 518 1.42 -24.45 10.34
C GLU A 518 2.82 -24.22 10.93
N THR A 519 3.17 -22.97 11.15
CA THR A 519 4.41 -22.57 11.80
C THR A 519 4.19 -21.39 12.76
N ILE A 520 5.20 -21.05 13.54
CA ILE A 520 5.24 -19.83 14.35
C ILE A 520 6.21 -18.87 13.68
N VAL A 521 5.75 -17.64 13.49
CA VAL A 521 6.56 -16.55 12.97
C VAL A 521 6.70 -15.45 14.01
N TYR A 522 7.71 -14.61 13.85
CA TYR A 522 7.84 -13.40 14.64
C TYR A 522 8.26 -12.20 13.83
N VAL A 523 7.96 -11.03 14.41
CA VAL A 523 8.47 -9.75 13.96
C VAL A 523 8.96 -8.94 15.15
N GLY A 524 10.04 -8.19 15.00
CA GLY A 524 10.61 -7.33 16.05
C GLY A 524 11.43 -6.18 15.45
N LEU A 525 11.92 -5.32 16.33
CA LEU A 525 12.79 -4.20 15.95
C LEU A 525 14.10 -4.24 16.74
N SER A 526 15.18 -3.80 16.08
CA SER A 526 16.42 -3.46 16.78
C SER A 526 16.19 -2.28 17.74
N LYS A 527 17.06 -2.16 18.74
CA LYS A 527 16.97 -1.09 19.77
C LYS A 527 16.97 0.31 19.18
N ASP A 528 17.62 0.52 18.07
CA ASP A 528 17.67 1.81 17.36
C ASP A 528 16.53 1.99 16.34
N GLY A 529 15.65 1.00 16.18
CA GLY A 529 14.51 1.02 15.27
C GLY A 529 14.85 0.93 13.78
N LYS A 530 16.14 0.74 13.42
CA LYS A 530 16.57 0.78 12.01
C LYS A 530 16.53 -0.56 11.31
N THR A 531 16.54 -1.66 12.05
CA THR A 531 16.46 -3.02 11.51
C THR A 531 15.17 -3.67 12.00
N THR A 532 14.39 -4.20 11.08
CA THR A 532 13.25 -5.05 11.40
C THR A 532 13.70 -6.51 11.37
N TYR A 533 13.32 -7.25 12.36
CA TYR A 533 13.63 -8.66 12.49
C TYR A 533 12.43 -9.50 12.07
N TRP A 534 12.65 -10.45 11.20
CA TRP A 534 11.69 -11.49 10.87
C TRP A 534 12.20 -12.86 11.28
N GLY A 535 11.30 -13.72 11.72
CA GLY A 535 11.65 -15.09 12.05
C GLY A 535 10.57 -16.07 11.73
N LYS A 536 11.00 -17.30 11.43
CA LYS A 536 10.14 -18.43 11.14
C LYS A 536 10.70 -19.69 11.79
N LYS A 537 9.84 -20.41 12.54
CA LYS A 537 10.18 -21.71 13.09
C LYS A 537 10.27 -22.75 12.00
N VAL A 538 11.30 -23.61 12.04
CA VAL A 538 11.54 -24.68 11.06
C VAL A 538 10.79 -25.97 11.39
#